data_0a40658f89f9b85c2aaf29f11eb82e4c
#
_entry.id   0a40658f89f9b85c2aaf29f11eb82e4c
#
_cell.length_a   1.000
_cell.length_b   1.000
_cell.length_c   1.000
_cell.angle_alpha   90.00
_cell.angle_beta   90.00
_cell.angle_gamma   90.00
#
_symmetry.space_group_name_H-M   'P 1'
#
loop_
_entity.id
_entity.type
_entity.pdbx_description
1 polymer ?
#
loop_
_entity_poly.entity_id
_entity_poly.type
_entity_poly.pdbx_seq_one_letter_code
_entity_poly.pdbx_strand_id
1 'polypeptide(L)'
;MSIFICIISAFFWAAFDLTRKLSLQKINSVNLLLIFTLAQPLIFGSWVFYELPFLNLKSYIFPGLILIIISLFSALLFLKPIKQSDLSLTIPLLSLSPLFSSFFSFFFLNEKLSYFQYIGVFLIIFGTLVLYSKKITLREILKSFKVLTINNSAKLMIVVSLIWSLTPVLDKLCLEHSSINIHGLIQSFGLVILLIFLLKKEKYEFLSLKKNWGLILITILTGIIATVLQFYAILFNYVPIMETIKRSIGQLSSVLFGKLFFEEKITKPKILGVLILSVGVYYIL
;
A
#
# COMPACT_ATOMS: atom_id res chain seq x y z
N MET A 1 -11.64 -15.53 -11.57
CA MET A 1 -12.39 -14.48 -10.82
C MET A 1 -11.52 -13.84 -9.72
N SER A 2 -10.75 -14.61 -8.98
CA SER A 2 -9.91 -14.11 -7.86
C SER A 2 -8.81 -13.11 -8.27
N ILE A 3 -8.07 -13.39 -9.34
CA ILE A 3 -7.01 -12.49 -9.88
C ILE A 3 -7.59 -11.16 -10.37
N PHE A 4 -8.79 -11.17 -10.96
CA PHE A 4 -9.46 -9.96 -11.42
C PHE A 4 -9.74 -8.97 -10.27
N ILE A 5 -10.12 -9.47 -9.09
CA ILE A 5 -10.28 -8.64 -7.88
C ILE A 5 -8.93 -8.03 -7.47
N CYS A 6 -7.82 -8.79 -7.54
CA CYS A 6 -6.49 -8.26 -7.27
C CYS A 6 -6.12 -7.11 -8.21
N ILE A 7 -6.43 -7.25 -9.51
CA ILE A 7 -6.14 -6.23 -10.52
C ILE A 7 -6.96 -4.96 -10.24
N ILE A 8 -8.27 -5.09 -10.02
CA ILE A 8 -9.13 -3.92 -9.71
C ILE A 8 -8.67 -3.26 -8.41
N SER A 9 -8.42 -4.03 -7.35
CA SER A 9 -7.88 -3.51 -6.09
C SER A 9 -6.60 -2.71 -6.31
N ALA A 10 -5.68 -3.24 -7.12
CA ALA A 10 -4.41 -2.59 -7.43
C ALA A 10 -4.57 -1.26 -8.17
N PHE A 11 -5.53 -1.15 -9.09
CA PHE A 11 -5.86 0.12 -9.76
C PHE A 11 -6.44 1.14 -8.77
N PHE A 12 -7.32 0.74 -7.86
CA PHE A 12 -7.84 1.65 -6.84
C PHE A 12 -6.75 2.08 -5.85
N TRP A 13 -5.80 1.21 -5.49
CA TRP A 13 -4.63 1.59 -4.70
C TRP A 13 -3.75 2.60 -5.44
N ALA A 14 -3.52 2.41 -6.74
CA ALA A 14 -2.78 3.37 -7.55
C ALA A 14 -3.50 4.74 -7.64
N ALA A 15 -4.82 4.74 -7.82
CA ALA A 15 -5.64 5.95 -7.81
C ALA A 15 -5.60 6.63 -6.43
N PHE A 16 -5.64 5.86 -5.34
CA PHE A 16 -5.51 6.38 -3.99
C PHE A 16 -4.13 7.01 -3.74
N ASP A 17 -3.05 6.40 -4.22
CA ASP A 17 -1.71 6.97 -4.11
C ASP A 17 -1.58 8.30 -4.85
N LEU A 18 -2.18 8.41 -6.04
CA LEU A 18 -2.25 9.66 -6.80
C LEU A 18 -3.06 10.73 -6.05
N THR A 19 -4.31 10.42 -5.68
CA THR A 19 -5.20 11.40 -5.01
C THR A 19 -4.65 11.83 -3.65
N ARG A 20 -4.02 10.91 -2.93
CA ARG A 20 -3.31 11.18 -1.67
C ARG A 20 -2.13 12.13 -1.90
N LYS A 21 -1.30 11.92 -2.93
CA LYS A 21 -0.20 12.83 -3.26
C LYS A 21 -0.72 14.22 -3.64
N LEU A 22 -1.76 14.32 -4.46
CA LEU A 22 -2.39 15.59 -4.81
C LEU A 22 -2.95 16.32 -3.58
N SER A 23 -3.59 15.58 -2.67
CA SER A 23 -4.12 16.11 -1.40
C SER A 23 -3.01 16.64 -0.50
N LEU A 24 -1.87 15.92 -0.40
CA LEU A 24 -0.73 16.30 0.42
C LEU A 24 0.00 17.58 -0.06
N GLN A 25 -0.21 18.00 -1.30
CA GLN A 25 0.26 19.29 -1.78
C GLN A 25 -0.54 20.47 -1.21
N LYS A 26 -1.78 20.24 -0.77
CA LYS A 26 -2.74 21.25 -0.33
C LYS A 26 -3.10 21.16 1.14
N ILE A 27 -2.90 20.01 1.75
CA ILE A 27 -3.35 19.68 3.10
C ILE A 27 -2.20 19.07 3.89
N ASN A 28 -2.15 19.32 5.20
CA ASN A 28 -1.17 18.69 6.08
C ASN A 28 -1.39 17.17 6.11
N SER A 29 -0.28 16.42 6.13
CA SER A 29 -0.28 14.95 6.13
C SER A 29 -1.07 14.34 7.30
N VAL A 30 -0.98 14.97 8.48
CA VAL A 30 -1.70 14.54 9.69
C VAL A 30 -3.20 14.73 9.53
N ASN A 31 -3.63 15.89 9.01
CA ASN A 31 -5.04 16.18 8.78
C ASN A 31 -5.65 15.23 7.73
N LEU A 32 -4.92 14.93 6.65
CA LEU A 32 -5.38 13.99 5.64
C LEU A 32 -5.53 12.58 6.23
N LEU A 33 -4.54 12.13 7.01
CA LEU A 33 -4.58 10.82 7.67
C LEU A 33 -5.77 10.74 8.63
N LEU A 34 -5.98 11.77 9.47
CA LEU A 34 -7.07 11.82 10.44
C LEU A 34 -8.42 11.72 9.74
N ILE A 35 -8.66 12.54 8.70
CA ILE A 35 -9.95 12.55 8.00
C ILE A 35 -10.21 11.22 7.32
N PHE A 36 -9.20 10.67 6.65
CA PHE A 36 -9.30 9.36 6.01
C PHE A 36 -9.62 8.26 7.04
N THR A 37 -8.94 8.29 8.19
CA THR A 37 -9.15 7.29 9.24
C THR A 37 -10.50 7.45 9.93
N LEU A 38 -11.02 8.69 10.11
CA LEU A 38 -12.35 8.95 10.66
C LEU A 38 -13.49 8.56 9.73
N ALA A 39 -13.29 8.61 8.43
CA ALA A 39 -14.30 8.21 7.44
C ALA A 39 -14.54 6.70 7.41
N GLN A 40 -13.52 5.89 7.69
CA GLN A 40 -13.60 4.42 7.62
C GLN A 40 -14.60 3.81 8.63
N PRO A 41 -14.57 4.14 9.95
CA PRO A 41 -15.52 3.60 10.92
C PRO A 41 -16.97 3.93 10.58
N LEU A 42 -17.24 5.06 9.93
CA LEU A 42 -18.59 5.43 9.52
C LEU A 42 -19.11 4.48 8.43
N ILE A 43 -18.26 4.12 7.47
CA ILE A 43 -18.64 3.22 6.37
C ILE A 43 -18.68 1.77 6.85
N PHE A 44 -17.65 1.27 7.52
CA PHE A 44 -17.66 -0.09 8.02
C PHE A 44 -18.70 -0.29 9.14
N GLY A 45 -18.94 0.72 9.97
CA GLY A 45 -19.98 0.71 10.99
C GLY A 45 -21.39 0.62 10.40
N SER A 46 -21.68 1.40 9.36
CA SER A 46 -22.95 1.28 8.64
C SER A 46 -23.11 -0.11 7.99
N TRP A 47 -22.04 -0.66 7.45
CA TRP A 47 -22.07 -2.02 6.88
C TRP A 47 -22.32 -3.09 7.94
N VAL A 48 -21.67 -3.02 9.12
CA VAL A 48 -21.96 -3.91 10.26
C VAL A 48 -23.41 -3.84 10.70
N PHE A 49 -24.04 -2.66 10.60
CA PHE A 49 -25.46 -2.49 10.92
C PHE A 49 -26.40 -3.18 9.95
N TYR A 50 -26.05 -3.22 8.65
CA TYR A 50 -26.86 -3.90 7.62
C TYR A 50 -26.60 -5.40 7.53
N GLU A 51 -25.40 -5.85 7.81
CA GLU A 51 -25.00 -7.25 7.69
C GLU A 51 -24.40 -7.72 9.00
N LEU A 52 -25.03 -8.73 9.63
CA LEU A 52 -24.59 -9.28 10.91
C LEU A 52 -23.15 -9.75 10.84
N PRO A 53 -22.26 -9.26 11.70
CA PRO A 53 -20.85 -9.59 11.65
C PRO A 53 -20.58 -10.96 12.27
N PHE A 54 -19.60 -11.68 11.72
CA PHE A 54 -18.97 -12.82 12.37
C PHE A 54 -17.64 -12.40 12.99
N LEU A 55 -17.40 -12.75 14.26
CA LEU A 55 -16.15 -12.48 14.95
C LEU A 55 -15.83 -13.55 15.99
N ASN A 56 -14.73 -14.26 15.79
CA ASN A 56 -14.11 -15.07 16.82
C ASN A 56 -13.03 -14.22 17.54
N LEU A 57 -13.44 -13.54 18.61
CA LEU A 57 -12.59 -12.57 19.32
C LEU A 57 -11.30 -13.22 19.85
N LYS A 58 -11.34 -14.46 20.34
CA LYS A 58 -10.17 -15.13 20.93
C LYS A 58 -9.02 -15.28 19.93
N SER A 59 -9.32 -15.68 18.70
CA SER A 59 -8.31 -15.84 17.65
C SER A 59 -7.96 -14.53 16.96
N TYR A 60 -8.87 -13.57 16.95
CA TYR A 60 -8.73 -12.27 16.30
C TYR A 60 -7.85 -11.28 17.06
N ILE A 61 -7.96 -11.24 18.42
CA ILE A 61 -7.47 -10.09 19.22
C ILE A 61 -5.97 -9.88 19.09
N PHE A 62 -5.17 -10.93 19.11
CA PHE A 62 -3.71 -10.82 19.07
C PHE A 62 -3.21 -10.30 17.71
N PRO A 63 -3.51 -10.93 16.56
CA PRO A 63 -3.09 -10.40 15.27
C PRO A 63 -3.74 -9.03 14.97
N GLY A 64 -4.99 -8.79 15.41
CA GLY A 64 -5.68 -7.53 15.20
C GLY A 64 -5.05 -6.35 15.94
N LEU A 65 -4.61 -6.51 17.18
CA LEU A 65 -3.91 -5.46 17.92
C LEU A 65 -2.54 -5.14 17.30
N ILE A 66 -1.76 -6.15 16.95
CA ILE A 66 -0.48 -5.95 16.26
C ILE A 66 -0.71 -5.17 14.96
N LEU A 67 -1.72 -5.57 14.18
CA LEU A 67 -2.04 -4.94 12.92
C LEU A 67 -2.39 -3.45 13.07
N ILE A 68 -3.21 -3.07 14.07
CA ILE A 68 -3.54 -1.66 14.36
C ILE A 68 -2.27 -0.85 14.63
N ILE A 69 -1.38 -1.36 15.48
CA ILE A 69 -0.14 -0.67 15.87
C ILE A 69 0.78 -0.47 14.66
N ILE A 70 1.08 -1.54 13.92
CA ILE A 70 2.01 -1.45 12.78
C ILE A 70 1.42 -0.65 11.62
N SER A 71 0.10 -0.67 11.43
CA SER A 71 -0.58 0.12 10.40
C SER A 71 -0.46 1.61 10.67
N LEU A 72 -0.59 2.04 11.92
CA LEU A 72 -0.38 3.44 12.30
C LEU A 72 1.05 3.89 12.04
N PHE A 73 2.05 3.11 12.52
CA PHE A 73 3.46 3.44 12.30
C PHE A 73 3.80 3.52 10.81
N SER A 74 3.35 2.56 10.02
CA SER A 74 3.60 2.55 8.58
C SER A 74 2.94 3.71 7.85
N ALA A 75 1.71 4.08 8.23
CA ALA A 75 1.02 5.24 7.65
C ALA A 75 1.78 6.55 7.91
N LEU A 76 2.25 6.77 9.13
CA LEU A 76 3.04 7.95 9.49
C LEU A 76 4.38 7.99 8.74
N LEU A 77 5.08 6.85 8.68
CA LEU A 77 6.35 6.73 7.96
C LEU A 77 6.20 6.95 6.46
N PHE A 78 5.09 6.50 5.86
CA PHE A 78 4.82 6.59 4.44
C PHE A 78 4.47 8.01 3.97
N LEU A 79 3.72 8.77 4.76
CA LEU A 79 3.23 10.09 4.34
C LEU A 79 4.36 11.10 4.08
N LYS A 80 5.47 11.01 4.81
CA LYS A 80 6.60 11.91 4.64
C LYS A 80 7.30 11.73 3.29
N PRO A 81 7.75 10.52 2.90
CA PRO A 81 8.35 10.28 1.60
C PRO A 81 7.43 10.61 0.43
N ILE A 82 6.16 10.22 0.47
CA ILE A 82 5.24 10.47 -0.66
C ILE A 82 4.97 11.95 -0.87
N LYS A 83 4.97 12.75 0.20
CA LYS A 83 4.84 14.21 0.12
C LYS A 83 6.08 14.88 -0.46
N GLN A 84 7.28 14.44 -0.08
CA GLN A 84 8.54 15.13 -0.34
C GLN A 84 9.29 14.63 -1.58
N SER A 85 8.94 13.47 -2.11
CA SER A 85 9.66 12.83 -3.22
C SER A 85 8.75 12.59 -4.42
N ASP A 86 9.35 12.39 -5.60
CA ASP A 86 8.63 12.03 -6.81
C ASP A 86 7.86 10.72 -6.64
N LEU A 87 6.64 10.66 -7.17
CA LEU A 87 5.78 9.47 -7.09
C LEU A 87 6.43 8.28 -7.78
N SER A 88 7.04 8.52 -8.93
CA SER A 88 7.74 7.50 -9.72
C SER A 88 9.03 6.99 -9.07
N LEU A 89 9.52 7.64 -8.01
CA LEU A 89 10.66 7.17 -7.21
C LEU A 89 10.23 6.50 -5.89
N THR A 90 9.12 6.94 -5.32
CA THR A 90 8.68 6.50 -4.00
C THR A 90 7.95 5.17 -4.06
N ILE A 91 6.96 5.04 -4.95
CA ILE A 91 6.11 3.85 -5.02
C ILE A 91 6.89 2.58 -5.43
N PRO A 92 7.82 2.62 -6.41
CA PRO A 92 8.58 1.42 -6.76
C PRO A 92 9.41 0.80 -5.62
N LEU A 93 9.79 1.57 -4.60
CA LEU A 93 10.51 1.00 -3.44
C LEU A 93 9.68 0.02 -2.62
N LEU A 94 8.36 0.10 -2.74
CA LEU A 94 7.46 -0.87 -2.13
C LEU A 94 7.48 -2.25 -2.83
N SER A 95 8.18 -2.39 -3.96
CA SER A 95 8.29 -3.68 -4.69
C SER A 95 9.05 -4.77 -3.95
N LEU A 96 9.73 -4.43 -2.88
CA LEU A 96 10.32 -5.43 -1.99
C LEU A 96 9.26 -6.16 -1.15
N SER A 97 8.06 -5.58 -1.00
CA SER A 97 7.02 -6.19 -0.15
C SER A 97 6.56 -7.58 -0.60
N PRO A 98 6.45 -7.95 -1.89
CA PRO A 98 6.12 -9.31 -2.29
C PRO A 98 7.14 -10.36 -1.82
N LEU A 99 8.44 -10.01 -1.80
CA LEU A 99 9.46 -10.92 -1.28
C LEU A 99 9.28 -11.16 0.22
N PHE A 100 9.11 -10.09 0.99
CA PHE A 100 8.90 -10.21 2.42
C PHE A 100 7.55 -10.85 2.74
N SER A 101 6.49 -10.55 1.98
CA SER A 101 5.19 -11.17 2.18
C SER A 101 5.22 -12.66 1.88
N SER A 102 6.00 -13.13 0.90
CA SER A 102 6.15 -14.57 0.64
C SER A 102 6.83 -15.29 1.82
N PHE A 103 7.79 -14.64 2.47
CA PHE A 103 8.40 -15.16 3.68
C PHE A 103 7.38 -15.22 4.84
N PHE A 104 6.69 -14.12 5.14
CA PHE A 104 5.72 -14.11 6.24
C PHE A 104 4.53 -15.03 5.99
N SER A 105 3.98 -15.07 4.77
CA SER A 105 2.88 -15.96 4.42
C SER A 105 3.25 -17.44 4.53
N PHE A 106 4.48 -17.80 4.19
CA PHE A 106 4.97 -19.16 4.38
C PHE A 106 4.91 -19.59 5.86
N PHE A 107 5.35 -18.73 6.78
CA PHE A 107 5.39 -19.07 8.20
C PHE A 107 4.04 -18.95 8.89
N PHE A 108 3.24 -17.94 8.56
CA PHE A 108 1.99 -17.65 9.29
C PHE A 108 0.74 -18.24 8.63
N LEU A 109 0.74 -18.43 7.32
CA LEU A 109 -0.43 -18.87 6.54
C LEU A 109 -0.19 -20.19 5.80
N ASN A 110 1.02 -20.78 5.88
CA ASN A 110 1.45 -21.96 5.11
C ASN A 110 1.29 -21.79 3.58
N GLU A 111 1.31 -20.57 3.08
CA GLU A 111 1.24 -20.27 1.65
C GLU A 111 2.61 -20.51 0.99
N LYS A 112 2.65 -21.41 -0.01
CA LYS A 112 3.87 -21.76 -0.73
C LYS A 112 3.76 -21.30 -2.17
N LEU A 113 4.67 -20.41 -2.59
CA LEU A 113 4.80 -20.04 -3.99
C LEU A 113 5.44 -21.17 -4.81
N SER A 114 5.04 -21.30 -6.07
CA SER A 114 5.70 -22.17 -7.04
C SER A 114 7.06 -21.58 -7.46
N TYR A 115 7.89 -22.42 -8.08
CA TYR A 115 9.19 -21.99 -8.61
C TYR A 115 9.07 -20.82 -9.61
N PHE A 116 8.08 -20.87 -10.49
CA PHE A 116 7.83 -19.79 -11.46
C PHE A 116 7.39 -18.48 -10.78
N GLN A 117 6.60 -18.58 -9.73
CA GLN A 117 6.18 -17.40 -8.95
C GLN A 117 7.37 -16.72 -8.25
N TYR A 118 8.34 -17.49 -7.73
CA TYR A 118 9.58 -16.90 -7.21
C TYR A 118 10.38 -16.19 -8.30
N ILE A 119 10.48 -16.76 -9.52
CA ILE A 119 11.12 -16.07 -10.66
C ILE A 119 10.41 -14.73 -10.92
N GLY A 120 9.08 -14.71 -10.91
CA GLY A 120 8.29 -13.48 -11.05
C GLY A 120 8.63 -12.44 -10.00
N VAL A 121 8.70 -12.81 -8.72
CA VAL A 121 9.10 -11.91 -7.62
C VAL A 121 10.51 -11.35 -7.86
N PHE A 122 11.47 -12.17 -8.25
CA PHE A 122 12.83 -11.72 -8.58
C PHE A 122 12.87 -10.74 -9.75
N LEU A 123 12.11 -11.00 -10.81
CA LEU A 123 12.01 -10.09 -11.96
C LEU A 123 11.43 -8.73 -11.56
N ILE A 124 10.47 -8.69 -10.63
CA ILE A 124 9.90 -7.44 -10.13
C ILE A 124 10.93 -6.64 -9.35
N ILE A 125 11.70 -7.28 -8.48
CA ILE A 125 12.79 -6.62 -7.75
C ILE A 125 13.83 -6.08 -8.72
N PHE A 126 14.26 -6.91 -9.68
CA PHE A 126 15.24 -6.51 -10.69
C PHE A 126 14.74 -5.37 -11.58
N GLY A 127 13.48 -5.46 -12.07
CA GLY A 127 12.83 -4.40 -12.83
C GLY A 127 12.77 -3.07 -12.05
N THR A 128 12.55 -3.14 -10.74
CA THR A 128 12.60 -1.97 -9.86
C THR A 128 14.00 -1.34 -9.81
N LEU A 129 15.04 -2.14 -9.69
CA LEU A 129 16.43 -1.65 -9.70
C LEU A 129 16.78 -0.98 -11.05
N VAL A 130 16.33 -1.57 -12.15
CA VAL A 130 16.49 -0.98 -13.49
C VAL A 130 15.74 0.36 -13.58
N LEU A 131 14.52 0.42 -13.09
CA LEU A 131 13.69 1.63 -13.09
C LEU A 131 14.36 2.81 -12.35
N TYR A 132 15.09 2.52 -11.28
CA TYR A 132 15.84 3.51 -10.49
C TYR A 132 17.22 3.84 -11.06
N SER A 133 17.73 3.08 -12.01
CA SER A 133 19.06 3.31 -12.57
C SER A 133 19.08 4.57 -13.45
N LYS A 134 20.22 5.29 -13.45
CA LYS A 134 20.40 6.46 -14.33
C LYS A 134 20.66 6.02 -15.78
N LYS A 135 21.30 4.86 -15.97
CA LYS A 135 21.64 4.25 -17.27
C LYS A 135 21.44 2.75 -17.18
N ILE A 136 21.18 2.12 -18.35
CA ILE A 136 21.01 0.66 -18.46
C ILE A 136 22.40 -0.01 -18.49
N THR A 137 23.14 0.09 -17.39
CA THR A 137 24.44 -0.61 -17.22
C THR A 137 24.43 -1.28 -15.85
N LEU A 138 25.05 -2.47 -15.79
CA LEU A 138 25.10 -3.24 -14.54
C LEU A 138 25.66 -2.41 -13.37
N ARG A 139 26.69 -1.60 -13.64
CA ARG A 139 27.28 -0.70 -12.64
C ARG A 139 26.29 0.34 -12.11
N GLU A 140 25.45 0.92 -12.96
CA GLU A 140 24.45 1.91 -12.55
C GLU A 140 23.24 1.27 -11.87
N ILE A 141 22.85 0.07 -12.29
CA ILE A 141 21.81 -0.73 -11.61
C ILE A 141 22.26 -1.09 -10.19
N LEU A 142 23.51 -1.53 -10.01
CA LEU A 142 24.07 -1.82 -8.68
C LEU A 142 24.23 -0.54 -7.84
N LYS A 143 24.56 0.60 -8.46
CA LYS A 143 24.58 1.89 -7.75
C LYS A 143 23.18 2.32 -7.26
N SER A 144 22.11 1.93 -7.97
CA SER A 144 20.75 2.18 -7.51
C SER A 144 20.52 1.58 -6.12
N PHE A 145 21.08 0.40 -5.85
CA PHE A 145 21.06 -0.20 -4.53
C PHE A 145 21.71 0.71 -3.46
N LYS A 146 22.85 1.34 -3.79
CA LYS A 146 23.55 2.27 -2.89
C LYS A 146 22.74 3.55 -2.65
N VAL A 147 22.05 4.05 -3.66
CA VAL A 147 21.15 5.22 -3.51
C VAL A 147 20.01 4.90 -2.54
N LEU A 148 19.47 3.68 -2.59
CA LEU A 148 18.42 3.22 -1.68
C LEU A 148 18.87 3.23 -0.20
N THR A 149 20.17 3.01 0.07
CA THR A 149 20.71 3.00 1.44
C THR A 149 21.18 4.35 1.95
N ILE A 150 21.33 5.35 1.09
CA ILE A 150 21.82 6.69 1.47
C ILE A 150 20.67 7.68 1.66
N ASN A 151 19.67 7.67 0.78
CA ASN A 151 18.55 8.60 0.82
C ASN A 151 17.58 8.27 1.97
N ASN A 152 17.29 9.24 2.84
CA ASN A 152 16.40 9.03 3.99
C ASN A 152 14.97 8.66 3.59
N SER A 153 14.43 9.26 2.52
CA SER A 153 13.10 8.88 2.00
C SER A 153 13.09 7.44 1.50
N ALA A 154 14.17 6.99 0.83
CA ALA A 154 14.30 5.62 0.37
C ALA A 154 14.39 4.62 1.54
N LYS A 155 15.16 4.93 2.56
CA LYS A 155 15.23 4.11 3.80
C LYS A 155 13.85 3.96 4.45
N LEU A 156 13.12 5.06 4.60
CA LEU A 156 11.76 5.03 5.15
C LEU A 156 10.85 4.15 4.31
N MET A 157 10.93 4.21 2.98
CA MET A 157 10.11 3.38 2.10
C MET A 157 10.48 1.89 2.15
N ILE A 158 11.74 1.54 2.37
CA ILE A 158 12.15 0.14 2.61
C ILE A 158 11.54 -0.37 3.92
N VAL A 159 11.60 0.43 5.00
CA VAL A 159 10.96 0.08 6.28
C VAL A 159 9.46 -0.06 6.11
N VAL A 160 8.82 0.86 5.40
CA VAL A 160 7.38 0.78 5.07
C VAL A 160 7.09 -0.49 4.25
N SER A 161 7.94 -0.83 3.27
CA SER A 161 7.78 -2.04 2.47
C SER A 161 7.82 -3.32 3.33
N LEU A 162 8.72 -3.38 4.31
CA LEU A 162 8.80 -4.49 5.26
C LEU A 162 7.53 -4.57 6.13
N ILE A 163 7.08 -3.46 6.70
CA ILE A 163 5.87 -3.43 7.52
C ILE A 163 4.64 -3.78 6.67
N TRP A 164 4.52 -3.20 5.48
CA TRP A 164 3.40 -3.48 4.57
C TRP A 164 3.43 -4.87 3.94
N SER A 165 4.49 -5.62 4.08
CA SER A 165 4.51 -7.05 3.73
C SER A 165 3.88 -7.92 4.82
N LEU A 166 3.94 -7.48 6.07
CA LEU A 166 3.35 -8.17 7.21
C LEU A 166 1.86 -7.83 7.39
N THR A 167 1.44 -6.58 7.08
CA THR A 167 0.04 -6.17 7.29
C THR A 167 -0.97 -7.05 6.56
N PRO A 168 -0.87 -7.38 5.26
CA PRO A 168 -1.86 -8.22 4.60
C PRO A 168 -1.84 -9.67 5.07
N VAL A 169 -0.73 -10.15 5.63
CA VAL A 169 -0.66 -11.47 6.27
C VAL A 169 -1.49 -11.46 7.57
N LEU A 170 -1.34 -10.42 8.37
CA LEU A 170 -2.15 -10.24 9.58
C LEU A 170 -3.62 -9.95 9.25
N ASP A 171 -3.91 -9.18 8.19
CA ASP A 171 -5.27 -9.00 7.68
C ASP A 171 -5.92 -10.36 7.37
N LYS A 172 -5.20 -11.25 6.67
CA LYS A 172 -5.72 -12.59 6.33
C LYS A 172 -5.99 -13.43 7.57
N LEU A 173 -5.05 -13.47 8.52
CA LEU A 173 -5.25 -14.15 9.80
C LEU A 173 -6.49 -13.62 10.56
N CYS A 174 -6.70 -12.31 10.54
CA CYS A 174 -7.88 -11.70 11.14
C CYS A 174 -9.16 -12.07 10.39
N LEU A 175 -9.12 -12.04 9.06
CA LEU A 175 -10.28 -12.31 8.20
C LEU A 175 -10.68 -13.79 8.17
N GLU A 176 -9.79 -14.72 8.50
CA GLU A 176 -10.13 -16.13 8.74
C GLU A 176 -11.03 -16.31 10.00
N HIS A 177 -11.03 -15.30 10.88
CA HIS A 177 -11.76 -15.32 12.15
C HIS A 177 -12.80 -14.20 12.28
N SER A 178 -13.07 -13.46 11.20
CA SER A 178 -14.02 -12.35 11.18
C SER A 178 -14.57 -12.09 9.79
N SER A 179 -15.73 -11.44 9.72
CA SER A 179 -16.22 -10.87 8.46
C SER A 179 -15.51 -9.55 8.12
N ILE A 180 -15.51 -9.17 6.83
CA ILE A 180 -14.81 -7.98 6.33
C ILE A 180 -15.31 -6.70 7.00
N ASN A 181 -16.62 -6.58 7.20
CA ASN A 181 -17.24 -5.40 7.80
C ASN A 181 -16.76 -5.15 9.23
N ILE A 182 -16.76 -6.19 10.10
CA ILE A 182 -16.30 -6.05 11.48
C ILE A 182 -14.77 -5.90 11.56
N HIS A 183 -14.01 -6.59 10.69
CA HIS A 183 -12.57 -6.41 10.61
C HIS A 183 -12.21 -4.96 10.26
N GLY A 184 -12.82 -4.41 9.19
CA GLY A 184 -12.61 -3.02 8.79
C GLY A 184 -13.02 -2.02 9.89
N LEU A 185 -14.13 -2.29 10.62
CA LEU A 185 -14.56 -1.46 11.73
C LEU A 185 -13.55 -1.46 12.89
N ILE A 186 -13.12 -2.64 13.35
CA ILE A 186 -12.17 -2.77 14.46
C ILE A 186 -10.84 -2.11 14.11
N GLN A 187 -10.29 -2.38 12.92
CA GLN A 187 -9.01 -1.81 12.48
C GLN A 187 -9.08 -0.29 12.39
N SER A 188 -10.09 0.25 11.73
CA SER A 188 -10.26 1.69 11.57
C SER A 188 -10.55 2.41 12.88
N PHE A 189 -11.40 1.84 13.75
CA PHE A 189 -11.70 2.38 15.08
C PHE A 189 -10.45 2.37 15.99
N GLY A 190 -9.67 1.29 15.97
CA GLY A 190 -8.41 1.20 16.69
C GLY A 190 -7.39 2.25 16.23
N LEU A 191 -7.29 2.48 14.90
CA LEU A 191 -6.45 3.53 14.35
C LEU A 191 -6.90 4.94 14.77
N VAL A 192 -8.21 5.21 14.80
CA VAL A 192 -8.76 6.50 15.30
C VAL A 192 -8.35 6.73 16.74
N ILE A 193 -8.54 5.74 17.62
CA ILE A 193 -8.15 5.85 19.03
C ILE A 193 -6.67 6.19 19.16
N LEU A 194 -5.79 5.44 18.49
CA LEU A 194 -4.36 5.68 18.57
C LEU A 194 -3.95 7.05 17.99
N LEU A 195 -4.57 7.48 16.89
CA LEU A 195 -4.32 8.80 16.31
C LEU A 195 -4.72 9.93 17.26
N ILE A 196 -5.87 9.86 17.92
CA ILE A 196 -6.34 10.86 18.88
C ILE A 196 -5.31 11.01 20.03
N PHE A 197 -4.76 9.90 20.54
CA PHE A 197 -3.73 9.95 21.57
C PHE A 197 -2.43 10.62 21.10
N LEU A 198 -2.02 10.39 19.85
CA LEU A 198 -0.78 10.93 19.30
C LEU A 198 -0.92 12.42 18.90
N LEU A 199 -2.10 12.84 18.45
CA LEU A 199 -2.32 14.15 17.83
C LEU A 199 -2.79 15.23 18.80
N LYS A 200 -2.78 15.00 20.12
CA LYS A 200 -3.20 16.00 21.15
C LYS A 200 -2.51 17.38 21.04
N LYS A 201 -1.45 17.53 20.25
CA LYS A 201 -0.66 18.77 20.13
C LYS A 201 -0.69 19.41 18.73
N GLU A 202 -1.36 18.83 17.74
CA GLU A 202 -1.34 19.35 16.37
C GLU A 202 -2.46 20.40 16.14
N LYS A 203 -2.11 21.50 15.47
CA LYS A 203 -3.09 22.51 15.05
C LYS A 203 -3.87 22.01 13.83
N TYR A 204 -5.18 21.91 13.96
CA TYR A 204 -6.07 21.53 12.86
C TYR A 204 -6.37 22.74 11.96
N GLU A 205 -6.04 22.63 10.66
CA GLU A 205 -6.32 23.68 9.68
C GLU A 205 -7.66 23.44 8.97
N PHE A 206 -8.77 23.73 9.66
CA PHE A 206 -10.12 23.54 9.10
C PHE A 206 -10.37 24.31 7.79
N LEU A 207 -9.77 25.47 7.62
CA LEU A 207 -9.93 26.31 6.41
C LEU A 207 -9.38 25.65 5.15
N SER A 208 -8.24 24.98 5.24
CA SER A 208 -7.63 24.28 4.12
C SER A 208 -8.47 23.06 3.67
N LEU A 209 -9.18 22.45 4.61
CA LEU A 209 -10.07 21.32 4.37
C LEU A 209 -11.30 21.73 3.56
N LYS A 210 -11.96 22.82 3.95
CA LYS A 210 -13.17 23.33 3.27
C LYS A 210 -12.88 23.68 1.81
N LYS A 211 -11.71 24.28 1.51
CA LYS A 211 -11.32 24.68 0.16
C LYS A 211 -11.07 23.48 -0.76
N ASN A 212 -10.62 22.34 -0.21
CA ASN A 212 -10.18 21.16 -0.98
C ASN A 212 -11.11 19.95 -0.80
N TRP A 213 -12.35 20.18 -0.36
CA TRP A 213 -13.31 19.12 -0.02
C TRP A 213 -13.50 18.07 -1.12
N GLY A 214 -13.63 18.47 -2.39
CA GLY A 214 -13.82 17.54 -3.50
C GLY A 214 -12.64 16.56 -3.66
N LEU A 215 -11.40 17.05 -3.52
CA LEU A 215 -10.20 16.21 -3.60
C LEU A 215 -10.11 15.26 -2.40
N ILE A 216 -10.47 15.75 -1.22
CA ILE A 216 -10.51 14.93 0.01
C ILE A 216 -11.53 13.79 -0.17
N LEU A 217 -12.73 14.10 -0.65
CA LEU A 217 -13.77 13.11 -0.87
C LEU A 217 -13.34 12.02 -1.86
N ILE A 218 -12.74 12.40 -2.98
CA ILE A 218 -12.20 11.44 -3.96
C ILE A 218 -11.12 10.57 -3.30
N THR A 219 -10.23 11.17 -2.49
CA THR A 219 -9.18 10.42 -1.79
C THR A 219 -9.76 9.42 -0.79
N ILE A 220 -10.81 9.80 -0.05
CA ILE A 220 -11.52 8.91 0.88
C ILE A 220 -12.17 7.77 0.11
N LEU A 221 -12.93 8.06 -0.94
CA LEU A 221 -13.65 7.07 -1.71
C LEU A 221 -12.69 6.06 -2.37
N THR A 222 -11.65 6.54 -3.04
CA THR A 222 -10.65 5.66 -3.68
C THR A 222 -9.94 4.78 -2.65
N GLY A 223 -9.59 5.33 -1.49
CA GLY A 223 -8.93 4.58 -0.42
C GLY A 223 -9.82 3.52 0.23
N ILE A 224 -11.09 3.83 0.48
CA ILE A 224 -12.04 2.86 1.07
C ILE A 224 -12.33 1.73 0.08
N ILE A 225 -12.62 2.06 -1.19
CA ILE A 225 -12.84 1.05 -2.23
C ILE A 225 -11.59 0.16 -2.37
N ALA A 226 -10.38 0.75 -2.40
CA ALA A 226 -9.13 0.01 -2.45
C ALA A 226 -8.99 -0.96 -1.26
N THR A 227 -9.33 -0.51 -0.04
CA THR A 227 -9.25 -1.32 1.18
C THR A 227 -10.24 -2.50 1.15
N VAL A 228 -11.50 -2.24 0.82
CA VAL A 228 -12.52 -3.30 0.72
C VAL A 228 -12.15 -4.34 -0.34
N LEU A 229 -11.76 -3.89 -1.53
CA LEU A 229 -11.32 -4.79 -2.59
C LEU A 229 -10.06 -5.57 -2.21
N GLN A 230 -9.14 -4.99 -1.43
CA GLN A 230 -7.97 -5.69 -0.93
C GLN A 230 -8.36 -6.80 0.04
N PHE A 231 -9.32 -6.58 0.95
CA PHE A 231 -9.77 -7.62 1.86
C PHE A 231 -10.37 -8.81 1.10
N TYR A 232 -11.19 -8.57 0.08
CA TYR A 232 -11.65 -9.63 -0.81
C TYR A 232 -10.50 -10.31 -1.56
N ALA A 233 -9.55 -9.53 -2.09
CA ALA A 233 -8.40 -10.08 -2.81
C ALA A 233 -7.54 -10.99 -1.93
N ILE A 234 -7.33 -10.63 -0.65
CA ILE A 234 -6.59 -11.41 0.35
C ILE A 234 -7.29 -12.73 0.65
N LEU A 235 -8.62 -12.72 0.80
CA LEU A 235 -9.39 -13.94 1.10
C LEU A 235 -9.34 -14.97 -0.02
N PHE A 236 -9.34 -14.51 -1.27
CA PHE A 236 -9.42 -15.41 -2.44
C PHE A 236 -8.07 -15.76 -3.08
N ASN A 237 -6.97 -15.16 -2.62
CA ASN A 237 -5.65 -15.39 -3.21
C ASN A 237 -4.58 -15.57 -2.13
N TYR A 238 -3.42 -16.09 -2.54
CA TYR A 238 -2.23 -16.02 -1.72
C TYR A 238 -1.78 -14.57 -1.58
N VAL A 239 -1.42 -14.18 -0.36
CA VAL A 239 -1.00 -12.81 -0.05
C VAL A 239 0.17 -12.33 -0.93
N PRO A 240 1.23 -13.13 -1.18
CA PRO A 240 2.31 -12.71 -2.04
C PRO A 240 1.88 -12.43 -3.49
N ILE A 241 0.91 -13.19 -4.01
CA ILE A 241 0.36 -13.01 -5.37
C ILE A 241 -0.37 -11.66 -5.44
N MET A 242 -1.28 -11.42 -4.50
CA MET A 242 -2.01 -10.16 -4.41
C MET A 242 -1.05 -8.96 -4.27
N GLU A 243 -0.06 -9.04 -3.35
CA GLU A 243 0.93 -7.99 -3.17
C GLU A 243 1.75 -7.74 -4.44
N THR A 244 2.11 -8.79 -5.17
CA THR A 244 2.88 -8.66 -6.42
C THR A 244 2.10 -7.93 -7.50
N ILE A 245 0.83 -8.30 -7.72
CA ILE A 245 -0.06 -7.63 -8.68
C ILE A 245 -0.24 -6.16 -8.26
N LYS A 246 -0.50 -5.90 -6.99
CA LYS A 246 -0.67 -4.55 -6.45
C LYS A 246 0.56 -3.68 -6.68
N ARG A 247 1.77 -4.20 -6.39
CA ARG A 247 3.02 -3.45 -6.58
C ARG A 247 3.31 -3.18 -8.04
N SER A 248 3.09 -4.16 -8.90
CA SER A 248 3.36 -3.99 -10.33
C SER A 248 2.44 -2.95 -10.97
N ILE A 249 1.13 -3.03 -10.74
CA ILE A 249 0.18 -2.03 -11.23
C ILE A 249 0.46 -0.67 -10.60
N GLY A 250 0.77 -0.60 -9.31
CA GLY A 250 1.14 0.63 -8.63
C GLY A 250 2.37 1.29 -9.24
N GLN A 251 3.41 0.53 -9.61
CA GLN A 251 4.61 1.05 -10.25
C GLN A 251 4.36 1.55 -11.68
N LEU A 252 3.63 0.77 -12.48
CA LEU A 252 3.20 1.18 -13.82
C LEU A 252 2.45 2.51 -13.76
N SER A 253 1.45 2.56 -12.88
CA SER A 253 0.60 3.73 -12.66
C SER A 253 1.42 4.91 -12.13
N SER A 254 2.40 4.69 -11.24
CA SER A 254 3.22 5.77 -10.68
C SER A 254 4.09 6.46 -11.74
N VAL A 255 4.63 5.71 -12.70
CA VAL A 255 5.38 6.28 -13.83
C VAL A 255 4.47 7.07 -14.76
N LEU A 256 3.28 6.53 -15.05
CA LEU A 256 2.28 7.19 -15.89
C LEU A 256 1.75 8.47 -15.22
N PHE A 257 1.32 8.39 -13.98
CA PHE A 257 0.79 9.51 -13.20
C PHE A 257 1.88 10.55 -12.90
N GLY A 258 3.12 10.12 -12.66
CA GLY A 258 4.28 11.00 -12.51
C GLY A 258 4.45 11.90 -13.74
N LYS A 259 4.34 11.31 -14.95
CA LYS A 259 4.39 12.09 -16.19
C LYS A 259 3.17 12.99 -16.38
N LEU A 260 1.94 12.47 -16.20
CA LEU A 260 0.71 13.17 -16.55
C LEU A 260 0.35 14.31 -15.58
N PHE A 261 0.60 14.11 -14.28
CA PHE A 261 0.14 15.03 -13.23
C PHE A 261 1.27 15.85 -12.58
N PHE A 262 2.52 15.39 -12.70
CA PHE A 262 3.66 16.01 -12.03
C PHE A 262 4.82 16.37 -12.98
N GLU A 263 4.61 16.23 -14.30
CA GLU A 263 5.60 16.54 -15.36
C GLU A 263 6.93 15.79 -15.19
N GLU A 264 6.92 14.63 -14.53
CA GLU A 264 8.11 13.83 -14.30
C GLU A 264 8.68 13.28 -15.62
N LYS A 265 10.00 13.30 -15.77
CA LYS A 265 10.67 12.79 -16.99
C LYS A 265 10.63 11.26 -17.04
N ILE A 266 10.16 10.70 -18.15
CA ILE A 266 10.27 9.27 -18.45
C ILE A 266 11.63 9.03 -19.12
N THR A 267 12.47 8.24 -18.48
CA THR A 267 13.78 7.85 -18.98
C THR A 267 13.74 6.44 -19.58
N LYS A 268 14.73 6.10 -20.43
CA LYS A 268 14.87 4.74 -20.99
C LYS A 268 14.91 3.63 -19.92
N PRO A 269 15.65 3.80 -18.78
CA PRO A 269 15.58 2.83 -17.69
C PRO A 269 14.18 2.66 -17.09
N LYS A 270 13.40 3.75 -16.96
CA LYS A 270 12.01 3.66 -16.45
C LYS A 270 11.16 2.76 -17.37
N ILE A 271 11.27 2.92 -18.69
CA ILE A 271 10.54 2.09 -19.67
C ILE A 271 10.97 0.62 -19.56
N LEU A 272 12.28 0.35 -19.57
CA LEU A 272 12.80 -1.01 -19.49
C LEU A 272 12.42 -1.67 -18.15
N GLY A 273 12.53 -0.94 -17.05
CA GLY A 273 12.11 -1.42 -15.73
C GLY A 273 10.64 -1.85 -15.71
N VAL A 274 9.76 -1.03 -16.29
CA VAL A 274 8.33 -1.32 -16.46
C VAL A 274 8.11 -2.61 -17.26
N LEU A 275 8.82 -2.81 -18.37
CA LEU A 275 8.69 -4.03 -19.18
C LEU A 275 9.12 -5.28 -18.39
N ILE A 276 10.22 -5.20 -17.65
CA ILE A 276 10.69 -6.30 -16.80
C ILE A 276 9.67 -6.62 -15.70
N LEU A 277 9.08 -5.59 -15.08
CA LEU A 277 8.01 -5.75 -14.11
C LEU A 277 6.80 -6.48 -14.69
N SER A 278 6.38 -6.12 -15.90
CA SER A 278 5.24 -6.77 -16.57
C SER A 278 5.50 -8.25 -16.84
N VAL A 279 6.74 -8.61 -17.24
CA VAL A 279 7.15 -10.01 -17.38
C VAL A 279 7.14 -10.72 -16.02
N GLY A 280 7.59 -10.05 -14.95
CA GLY A 280 7.53 -10.61 -13.60
C GLY A 280 6.10 -10.92 -13.15
N VAL A 281 5.13 -10.06 -13.47
CA VAL A 281 3.70 -10.32 -13.21
C VAL A 281 3.21 -11.55 -13.96
N TYR A 282 3.57 -11.69 -15.23
CA TYR A 282 3.19 -12.86 -16.03
C TYR A 282 3.63 -14.18 -15.39
N TYR A 283 4.85 -14.24 -14.81
CA TYR A 283 5.32 -15.43 -14.11
C TYR A 283 4.61 -15.72 -12.77
N ILE A 284 3.92 -14.74 -12.20
CA ILE A 284 3.18 -14.91 -10.95
C ILE A 284 1.74 -15.36 -11.19
N LEU A 285 1.17 -14.97 -12.33
CA LEU A 285 -0.17 -15.37 -12.74
C LEU A 285 -0.21 -16.81 -13.22
#